data_a2fc095c3aebe109dac24cff00364ae8
#
_entry.id   a2fc095c3aebe109dac24cff00364ae8
#
_cell.length_a   1.000
_cell.length_b   1.000
_cell.length_c   1.000
_cell.angle_alpha   90.00
_cell.angle_beta   90.00
_cell.angle_gamma   90.00
#
_symmetry.space_group_name_H-M   'P 1'
#
loop_
_entity.id
_entity.type
_entity.pdbx_description
1 polymer ?
#
loop_
_entity_poly.entity_id
_entity_poly.type
_entity_poly.pdbx_seq_one_letter_code
_entity_poly.pdbx_strand_id
1 'polypeptide(L)'
;IHAPGWKDARLVPGTVVAMRGWGRPTPGIFLSHDVNTTIENVKVHYAEGMGLLAQLCENITLEKFGVCLKGDADPRYFTTQADATHFSGCKGKIVSCNGLYEGMMDDAINVHGTYLKVVKRVDDRTLVGRYMHGQSWGFEWGCPGDEVQFIRSNTMELVGKQNKIISIRPYDKEQTEGAREFLITFQEPVDQVINEQSGFGIENLTWTPEVLFSGNVIRNNRARGSLFSTPRKTIVENNLFDHTSGAAILLCGDCNGWFETGACRH
;
A
#
# COMPACT_ATOMS: atom_id res chain seq x y z
N ILE A 1 7.61 18.30 28.45
CA ILE A 1 8.32 17.89 27.21
C ILE A 1 9.44 18.89 26.98
N HIS A 2 10.67 18.41 26.82
CA HIS A 2 11.81 19.25 26.46
C HIS A 2 12.14 19.03 24.98
N ALA A 3 11.85 20.04 24.15
CA ALA A 3 12.01 19.97 22.70
C ALA A 3 12.77 21.22 22.17
N PRO A 4 14.09 21.31 22.42
CA PRO A 4 14.86 22.54 22.15
C PRO A 4 14.93 22.91 20.66
N GLY A 5 14.66 21.95 19.77
CA GLY A 5 14.59 22.20 18.32
C GLY A 5 13.25 22.75 17.82
N TRP A 6 12.22 22.78 18.65
CA TRP A 6 10.91 23.30 18.27
C TRP A 6 10.87 24.82 18.44
N LYS A 7 10.85 25.53 17.33
CA LYS A 7 10.89 27.00 17.28
C LYS A 7 9.68 27.61 16.59
N ASP A 8 8.57 26.92 16.49
CA ASP A 8 7.35 27.45 15.88
C ASP A 8 6.69 28.47 16.82
N ALA A 9 6.40 29.62 16.31
CA ALA A 9 5.77 30.71 17.10
C ALA A 9 4.36 30.37 17.60
N ARG A 10 3.72 29.33 17.05
CA ARG A 10 2.43 28.83 17.52
C ARG A 10 2.55 27.97 18.78
N LEU A 11 3.74 27.53 19.16
CA LEU A 11 4.00 26.77 20.36
C LEU A 11 4.09 27.69 21.58
N VAL A 12 2.94 28.03 22.11
CA VAL A 12 2.79 28.88 23.32
C VAL A 12 2.28 28.06 24.51
N PRO A 13 2.44 28.53 25.76
CA PRO A 13 1.84 27.82 26.91
C PRO A 13 0.35 27.54 26.69
N GLY A 14 -0.06 26.30 26.91
CA GLY A 14 -1.42 25.82 26.64
C GLY A 14 -1.64 25.19 25.25
N THR A 15 -0.66 25.24 24.35
CA THR A 15 -0.75 24.55 23.06
C THR A 15 -0.84 23.04 23.28
N VAL A 16 -1.86 22.42 22.72
CA VAL A 16 -2.02 20.97 22.71
C VAL A 16 -1.37 20.40 21.44
N VAL A 17 -0.59 19.34 21.59
CA VAL A 17 0.12 18.70 20.49
C VAL A 17 -0.20 17.21 20.46
N ALA A 18 -0.44 16.66 19.27
CA ALA A 18 -0.50 15.23 19.06
C ALA A 18 0.89 14.72 18.67
N MET A 19 1.39 13.73 19.40
CA MET A 19 2.69 13.11 19.13
C MET A 19 2.50 11.77 18.46
N ARG A 20 3.07 11.63 17.26
CA ARG A 20 3.06 10.38 16.50
C ARG A 20 4.34 9.60 16.77
N GLY A 21 4.20 8.30 17.07
CA GLY A 21 5.33 7.36 17.02
C GLY A 21 5.69 7.00 15.57
N TRP A 22 6.95 6.61 15.34
CA TRP A 22 7.38 6.11 14.02
C TRP A 22 7.03 4.64 13.79
N GLY A 23 6.84 3.87 14.86
CA GLY A 23 6.43 2.47 14.78
C GLY A 23 4.95 2.36 14.35
N ARG A 24 4.64 1.27 13.65
CA ARG A 24 3.28 0.89 13.24
C ARG A 24 3.03 -0.57 13.66
N PRO A 25 3.16 -0.87 14.98
CA PRO A 25 3.34 -2.25 15.44
C PRO A 25 2.12 -3.13 15.20
N THR A 26 0.91 -2.56 15.31
CA THR A 26 -0.31 -3.37 15.31
C THR A 26 -1.45 -2.65 14.62
N PRO A 27 -2.06 -3.21 13.57
CA PRO A 27 -3.32 -2.72 13.03
C PRO A 27 -4.49 -3.04 13.96
N GLY A 28 -5.58 -2.30 13.83
CA GLY A 28 -6.82 -2.59 14.54
C GLY A 28 -7.48 -3.88 14.07
N ILE A 29 -7.45 -4.11 12.75
CA ILE A 29 -7.91 -5.34 12.10
C ILE A 29 -6.83 -5.77 11.11
N PHE A 30 -6.47 -7.05 11.11
CA PHE A 30 -5.55 -7.63 10.15
C PHE A 30 -6.22 -8.77 9.38
N LEU A 31 -6.23 -8.65 8.05
CA LEU A 31 -6.68 -9.68 7.13
C LEU A 31 -5.47 -10.20 6.35
N SER A 32 -5.34 -11.51 6.25
CA SER A 32 -4.23 -12.15 5.54
C SER A 32 -4.72 -13.38 4.79
N HIS A 33 -4.60 -13.38 3.47
CA HIS A 33 -5.06 -14.47 2.60
C HIS A 33 -6.59 -14.72 2.64
N ASP A 34 -7.36 -13.73 3.10
CA ASP A 34 -8.81 -13.84 3.12
C ASP A 34 -9.41 -13.63 1.73
N VAL A 35 -10.51 -14.34 1.47
CA VAL A 35 -11.23 -14.31 0.19
C VAL A 35 -12.70 -14.02 0.42
N ASN A 36 -13.24 -13.05 -0.35
CA ASN A 36 -14.65 -12.65 -0.29
C ASN A 36 -15.10 -12.17 1.09
N THR A 37 -14.28 -11.37 1.77
CA THR A 37 -14.56 -10.88 3.12
C THR A 37 -15.36 -9.57 3.06
N THR A 38 -16.45 -9.52 3.81
CA THR A 38 -17.25 -8.30 4.01
C THR A 38 -17.20 -7.88 5.48
N ILE A 39 -16.86 -6.61 5.71
CA ILE A 39 -16.91 -5.97 7.03
C ILE A 39 -17.97 -4.88 6.97
N GLU A 40 -19.03 -5.03 7.76
CA GLU A 40 -20.15 -4.11 7.75
C GLU A 40 -20.40 -3.50 9.14
N ASN A 41 -20.67 -2.18 9.17
CA ASN A 41 -21.01 -1.43 10.41
C ASN A 41 -19.96 -1.53 11.52
N VAL A 42 -18.68 -1.71 11.20
CA VAL A 42 -17.58 -1.77 12.18
C VAL A 42 -16.89 -0.42 12.30
N LYS A 43 -16.57 0.00 13.53
CA LYS A 43 -15.82 1.21 13.83
C LYS A 43 -14.54 0.89 14.58
N VAL A 44 -13.42 1.37 14.08
CA VAL A 44 -12.12 1.36 14.74
C VAL A 44 -11.87 2.76 15.28
N HIS A 45 -11.77 2.90 16.59
CA HIS A 45 -11.60 4.20 17.23
C HIS A 45 -10.12 4.55 17.49
N TYR A 46 -9.26 3.54 17.55
CA TYR A 46 -7.83 3.73 17.74
C TYR A 46 -7.05 2.50 17.30
N ALA A 47 -5.88 2.72 16.70
CA ALA A 47 -4.87 1.71 16.47
C ALA A 47 -3.46 2.34 16.44
N GLU A 48 -2.46 1.60 16.90
CA GLU A 48 -1.06 2.04 16.86
C GLU A 48 -0.42 1.89 15.47
N GLY A 49 -1.07 1.17 14.57
CA GLY A 49 -0.74 1.06 13.15
C GLY A 49 -1.88 1.59 12.30
N MET A 50 -2.23 0.82 11.28
CA MET A 50 -3.40 1.04 10.42
C MET A 50 -4.69 0.67 11.16
N GLY A 51 -5.80 1.27 10.80
CA GLY A 51 -7.12 0.85 11.30
C GLY A 51 -7.49 -0.54 10.80
N LEU A 52 -7.28 -0.77 9.49
CA LEU A 52 -7.36 -2.07 8.85
C LEU A 52 -6.15 -2.25 7.93
N LEU A 53 -5.49 -3.39 8.02
CA LEU A 53 -4.46 -3.85 7.09
C LEU A 53 -4.93 -5.16 6.45
N ALA A 54 -4.99 -5.20 5.12
CA ALA A 54 -5.23 -6.41 4.34
C ALA A 54 -4.01 -6.72 3.46
N GLN A 55 -3.50 -7.95 3.56
CA GLN A 55 -2.37 -8.42 2.77
C GLN A 55 -2.72 -9.72 2.06
N LEU A 56 -2.41 -9.81 0.76
CA LEU A 56 -2.64 -10.99 -0.06
C LEU A 56 -4.09 -11.50 -0.02
N CYS A 57 -5.03 -10.56 0.05
CA CYS A 57 -6.47 -10.86 0.10
C CYS A 57 -7.12 -10.73 -1.27
N GLU A 58 -8.30 -11.33 -1.42
CA GLU A 58 -9.08 -11.25 -2.64
C GLU A 58 -10.53 -10.86 -2.34
N ASN A 59 -11.06 -9.84 -3.04
CA ASN A 59 -12.44 -9.36 -2.92
C ASN A 59 -12.82 -8.96 -1.49
N ILE A 60 -12.39 -7.78 -1.07
CA ILE A 60 -12.70 -7.22 0.25
C ILE A 60 -13.75 -6.11 0.10
N THR A 61 -14.80 -6.18 0.89
CA THR A 61 -15.86 -5.16 0.96
C THR A 61 -15.95 -4.55 2.35
N LEU A 62 -15.85 -3.24 2.41
CA LEU A 62 -16.09 -2.43 3.59
C LEU A 62 -17.39 -1.62 3.37
N GLU A 63 -18.44 -1.97 4.08
CA GLU A 63 -19.71 -1.25 4.02
C GLU A 63 -19.99 -0.55 5.36
N LYS A 64 -20.16 0.77 5.33
CA LYS A 64 -20.30 1.60 6.55
C LYS A 64 -19.19 1.36 7.57
N PHE A 65 -18.01 0.97 7.08
CA PHE A 65 -16.81 0.84 7.91
C PHE A 65 -16.31 2.22 8.32
N GLY A 66 -15.72 2.33 9.49
CA GLY A 66 -15.17 3.61 9.91
C GLY A 66 -13.92 3.48 10.74
N VAL A 67 -13.03 4.43 10.52
CA VAL A 67 -11.93 4.77 11.43
C VAL A 67 -12.20 6.19 11.89
N CYS A 68 -12.75 6.35 13.08
CA CYS A 68 -13.29 7.64 13.53
C CYS A 68 -13.26 7.77 15.05
N LEU A 69 -13.27 9.00 15.54
CA LEU A 69 -13.46 9.30 16.96
C LEU A 69 -14.84 8.83 17.46
N LYS A 70 -15.00 8.72 18.75
CA LYS A 70 -16.29 8.35 19.40
C LYS A 70 -17.33 9.49 19.42
N GLY A 71 -17.10 10.53 18.65
CA GLY A 71 -17.90 11.74 18.60
C GLY A 71 -17.18 12.93 19.22
N ASP A 72 -17.87 14.07 19.32
CA ASP A 72 -17.26 15.36 19.71
C ASP A 72 -16.68 15.39 21.13
N ALA A 73 -17.12 14.49 22.00
CA ALA A 73 -16.62 14.36 23.35
C ALA A 73 -15.39 13.44 23.47
N ASP A 74 -14.90 12.87 22.38
CA ASP A 74 -13.70 12.01 22.42
C ASP A 74 -12.47 12.86 22.78
N PRO A 75 -11.72 12.53 23.85
CA PRO A 75 -10.56 13.30 24.25
C PRO A 75 -9.35 13.16 23.30
N ARG A 76 -9.41 12.24 22.33
CA ARG A 76 -8.33 11.99 21.37
C ARG A 76 -8.39 12.98 20.21
N TYR A 77 -7.22 13.33 19.71
CA TYR A 77 -7.06 14.20 18.53
C TYR A 77 -6.83 13.41 17.24
N PHE A 78 -6.57 12.11 17.33
CA PHE A 78 -6.38 11.24 16.19
C PHE A 78 -6.85 9.82 16.47
N THR A 79 -7.08 9.03 15.42
CA THR A 79 -7.58 7.66 15.47
C THR A 79 -6.47 6.64 15.28
N THR A 80 -5.73 6.72 14.18
CA THR A 80 -4.66 5.77 13.86
C THR A 80 -3.34 6.50 13.66
N GLN A 81 -2.22 5.85 13.99
CA GLN A 81 -0.89 6.42 13.73
C GLN A 81 -0.44 6.25 12.29
N ALA A 82 -1.12 5.40 11.53
CA ALA A 82 -0.94 5.17 10.10
C ALA A 82 -2.27 5.35 9.37
N ASP A 83 -2.43 4.67 8.22
CA ASP A 83 -3.62 4.76 7.39
C ASP A 83 -4.88 4.28 8.12
N ALA A 84 -6.05 4.78 7.71
CA ALA A 84 -7.29 4.17 8.16
C ALA A 84 -7.45 2.77 7.59
N THR A 85 -7.24 2.62 6.27
CA THR A 85 -7.29 1.32 5.60
C THR A 85 -6.14 1.16 4.61
N HIS A 86 -5.51 -0.01 4.62
CA HIS A 86 -4.33 -0.29 3.82
C HIS A 86 -4.43 -1.67 3.18
N PHE A 87 -4.33 -1.73 1.85
CA PHE A 87 -4.44 -2.95 1.06
C PHE A 87 -3.15 -3.17 0.28
N SER A 88 -2.36 -4.14 0.71
CA SER A 88 -1.07 -4.46 0.12
C SER A 88 -1.09 -5.82 -0.57
N GLY A 89 -0.81 -5.84 -1.88
CA GLY A 89 -0.77 -7.09 -2.65
C GLY A 89 -2.10 -7.82 -2.67
N CYS A 90 -3.23 -7.12 -2.70
CA CYS A 90 -4.55 -7.70 -2.85
C CYS A 90 -4.91 -7.87 -4.33
N LYS A 91 -5.92 -8.69 -4.63
CA LYS A 91 -6.45 -8.89 -5.98
C LYS A 91 -7.99 -8.89 -6.02
N GLY A 92 -8.55 -9.07 -7.21
CA GLY A 92 -10.01 -9.00 -7.40
C GLY A 92 -10.51 -7.58 -7.23
N LYS A 93 -11.39 -7.32 -6.28
CA LYS A 93 -12.01 -6.01 -6.08
C LYS A 93 -11.95 -5.56 -4.62
N ILE A 94 -11.52 -4.34 -4.39
CA ILE A 94 -11.61 -3.65 -3.10
C ILE A 94 -12.77 -2.65 -3.19
N VAL A 95 -13.73 -2.79 -2.28
CA VAL A 95 -14.90 -1.92 -2.19
C VAL A 95 -14.90 -1.24 -0.82
N SER A 96 -15.05 0.08 -0.80
CA SER A 96 -15.30 0.84 0.43
C SER A 96 -16.44 1.80 0.17
N CYS A 97 -17.57 1.54 0.82
CA CYS A 97 -18.80 2.33 0.63
C CYS A 97 -19.35 2.86 1.95
N ASN A 98 -19.84 4.11 1.90
CA ASN A 98 -20.58 4.76 3.00
C ASN A 98 -19.80 4.80 4.34
N GLY A 99 -18.46 4.84 4.26
CA GLY A 99 -17.57 4.87 5.41
C GLY A 99 -17.30 6.25 5.98
N LEU A 100 -16.76 6.28 7.21
CA LEU A 100 -16.23 7.50 7.84
C LEU A 100 -14.77 7.30 8.21
N TYR A 101 -13.88 8.09 7.63
CA TYR A 101 -12.45 8.08 7.85
C TYR A 101 -12.00 9.44 8.40
N GLU A 102 -11.64 9.46 9.68
CA GLU A 102 -11.45 10.72 10.41
C GLU A 102 -10.21 10.66 11.31
N GLY A 103 -9.42 11.71 11.26
CA GLY A 103 -8.35 11.95 12.26
C GLY A 103 -7.17 10.99 12.19
N MET A 104 -6.95 10.25 11.10
CA MET A 104 -5.77 9.41 10.97
C MET A 104 -4.51 10.23 10.69
N MET A 105 -3.38 9.72 11.16
CA MET A 105 -2.07 10.35 10.97
C MET A 105 -1.42 10.03 9.63
N ASP A 106 -2.13 9.31 8.75
CA ASP A 106 -1.72 9.01 7.38
C ASP A 106 -2.96 9.00 6.46
N ASP A 107 -3.01 8.16 5.43
CA ASP A 107 -4.06 8.15 4.42
C ASP A 107 -5.38 7.55 4.92
N ALA A 108 -6.51 7.92 4.31
CA ALA A 108 -7.77 7.24 4.60
C ALA A 108 -7.83 5.85 3.96
N ILE A 109 -7.33 5.76 2.74
CA ILE A 109 -7.19 4.49 2.03
C ILE A 109 -5.92 4.50 1.19
N ASN A 110 -5.14 3.42 1.31
CA ASN A 110 -3.99 3.13 0.45
C ASN A 110 -4.16 1.75 -0.17
N VAL A 111 -4.13 1.66 -1.50
CA VAL A 111 -4.23 0.41 -2.26
C VAL A 111 -3.05 0.29 -3.20
N HIS A 112 -2.21 -0.71 -2.97
CA HIS A 112 -1.02 -0.95 -3.78
C HIS A 112 -0.59 -2.42 -3.74
N GLY A 113 0.26 -2.80 -4.70
CA GLY A 113 1.11 -3.99 -4.61
C GLY A 113 2.52 -3.62 -4.13
N THR A 114 3.49 -4.47 -4.39
CA THR A 114 4.89 -4.21 -4.06
C THR A 114 5.77 -4.58 -5.24
N TYR A 115 6.62 -3.64 -5.65
CA TYR A 115 7.66 -3.91 -6.64
C TYR A 115 8.80 -4.71 -6.04
N LEU A 116 9.32 -5.68 -6.79
CA LEU A 116 10.68 -6.16 -6.56
C LEU A 116 11.64 -5.39 -7.47
N LYS A 117 12.75 -4.91 -6.93
CA LYS A 117 13.84 -4.36 -7.73
C LYS A 117 14.61 -5.48 -8.40
N VAL A 118 14.91 -5.35 -9.69
CA VAL A 118 15.84 -6.23 -10.36
C VAL A 118 17.25 -5.98 -9.82
N VAL A 119 17.85 -6.98 -9.19
CA VAL A 119 19.18 -6.87 -8.56
C VAL A 119 20.22 -7.78 -9.21
N LYS A 120 19.78 -8.71 -10.07
CA LYS A 120 20.68 -9.56 -10.86
C LYS A 120 19.95 -10.17 -12.04
N ARG A 121 20.58 -10.20 -13.18
CA ARG A 121 20.19 -11.02 -14.33
C ARG A 121 20.99 -12.32 -14.31
N VAL A 122 20.34 -13.46 -14.32
CA VAL A 122 20.96 -14.78 -14.28
C VAL A 122 21.12 -15.34 -15.70
N ASP A 123 20.05 -15.27 -16.47
CA ASP A 123 19.99 -15.67 -17.88
C ASP A 123 18.88 -14.91 -18.63
N ASP A 124 18.50 -15.35 -19.83
CA ASP A 124 17.51 -14.66 -20.64
C ASP A 124 16.09 -14.69 -20.09
N ARG A 125 15.78 -15.60 -19.18
CA ARG A 125 14.44 -15.77 -18.58
C ARG A 125 14.44 -15.68 -17.07
N THR A 126 15.60 -15.52 -16.43
CA THR A 126 15.72 -15.63 -14.98
C THR A 126 16.36 -14.38 -14.38
N LEU A 127 15.66 -13.77 -13.45
CA LEU A 127 16.12 -12.61 -12.70
C LEU A 127 16.11 -12.89 -11.20
N VAL A 128 16.88 -12.11 -10.45
CA VAL A 128 16.73 -11.98 -9.00
C VAL A 128 16.04 -10.66 -8.71
N GLY A 129 14.89 -10.74 -8.06
CA GLY A 129 14.13 -9.61 -7.57
C GLY A 129 14.26 -9.45 -6.06
N ARG A 130 14.33 -8.21 -5.56
CA ARG A 130 14.51 -7.88 -4.13
C ARG A 130 13.45 -6.92 -3.64
N TYR A 131 12.86 -7.21 -2.47
CA TYR A 131 12.12 -6.23 -1.67
C TYR A 131 13.06 -5.12 -1.19
N MET A 132 12.68 -3.88 -1.38
CA MET A 132 13.57 -2.74 -1.10
C MET A 132 13.21 -1.98 0.17
N HIS A 133 11.92 -1.83 0.49
CA HIS A 133 11.51 -1.10 1.68
C HIS A 133 11.41 -2.00 2.91
N GLY A 134 11.84 -1.49 4.07
CA GLY A 134 11.89 -2.26 5.32
C GLY A 134 10.52 -2.69 5.88
N GLN A 135 9.42 -2.10 5.41
CA GLN A 135 8.05 -2.43 5.81
C GLN A 135 7.28 -3.23 4.75
N SER A 136 7.92 -3.60 3.63
CA SER A 136 7.27 -4.26 2.49
C SER A 136 7.77 -5.67 2.19
N TRP A 137 8.33 -6.36 3.17
CA TRP A 137 8.83 -7.72 3.02
C TRP A 137 8.30 -8.63 4.13
N GLY A 138 8.47 -9.94 3.94
CA GLY A 138 8.05 -10.95 4.92
C GLY A 138 6.81 -11.73 4.51
N PHE A 139 6.30 -11.50 3.29
CA PHE A 139 5.18 -12.25 2.71
C PHE A 139 5.55 -12.77 1.30
N GLU A 140 4.75 -13.67 0.78
CA GLU A 140 4.92 -14.20 -0.56
C GLU A 140 4.65 -13.11 -1.60
N TRP A 141 5.59 -12.90 -2.51
CA TRP A 141 5.43 -11.88 -3.54
C TRP A 141 4.62 -12.35 -4.75
N GLY A 142 4.64 -13.63 -5.04
CA GLY A 142 3.94 -14.20 -6.19
C GLY A 142 4.12 -15.70 -6.27
N CYS A 143 3.41 -16.30 -7.22
CA CYS A 143 3.44 -17.74 -7.48
C CYS A 143 3.52 -18.05 -8.98
N PRO A 144 3.82 -19.31 -9.36
CA PRO A 144 3.76 -19.73 -10.76
C PRO A 144 2.40 -19.46 -11.38
N GLY A 145 2.40 -18.89 -12.58
CA GLY A 145 1.20 -18.45 -13.30
C GLY A 145 0.86 -16.97 -13.16
N ASP A 146 1.41 -16.27 -12.17
CA ASP A 146 1.20 -14.84 -12.01
C ASP A 146 1.73 -14.05 -13.20
N GLU A 147 0.97 -13.04 -13.61
CA GLU A 147 1.34 -12.10 -14.65
C GLU A 147 2.18 -10.96 -14.08
N VAL A 148 3.22 -10.59 -14.79
CA VAL A 148 4.16 -9.53 -14.38
C VAL A 148 4.41 -8.53 -15.50
N GLN A 149 4.85 -7.32 -15.11
CA GLN A 149 5.30 -6.27 -16.00
C GLN A 149 6.58 -5.64 -15.44
N PHE A 150 7.48 -5.21 -16.33
CA PHE A 150 8.70 -4.51 -15.94
C PHE A 150 8.50 -3.00 -16.05
N ILE A 151 9.05 -2.27 -15.10
CA ILE A 151 8.91 -0.81 -14.99
C ILE A 151 10.27 -0.18 -14.76
N ARG A 152 10.56 0.90 -15.49
CA ARG A 152 11.72 1.74 -15.26
C ARG A 152 11.48 2.62 -14.03
N SER A 153 12.26 2.46 -12.98
CA SER A 153 11.96 3.04 -11.67
C SER A 153 11.97 4.58 -11.62
N ASN A 154 12.74 5.24 -12.48
CA ASN A 154 12.84 6.72 -12.48
C ASN A 154 11.79 7.42 -13.34
N THR A 155 11.15 6.72 -14.28
CA THR A 155 10.13 7.30 -15.17
C THR A 155 8.76 6.65 -15.02
N MET A 156 8.66 5.54 -14.31
CA MET A 156 7.47 4.68 -14.21
C MET A 156 6.98 4.14 -15.57
N GLU A 157 7.87 4.13 -16.55
CA GLU A 157 7.61 3.67 -17.91
C GLU A 157 7.63 2.15 -17.96
N LEU A 158 6.61 1.57 -18.61
CA LEU A 158 6.53 0.13 -18.82
C LEU A 158 7.54 -0.27 -19.89
N VAL A 159 8.26 -1.35 -19.66
CA VAL A 159 9.28 -1.85 -20.57
C VAL A 159 9.02 -3.32 -20.90
N GLY A 160 9.14 -3.63 -22.18
CA GLY A 160 8.87 -4.97 -22.71
C GLY A 160 7.39 -5.35 -22.67
N LYS A 161 7.13 -6.62 -22.95
CA LYS A 161 5.78 -7.20 -22.89
C LYS A 161 5.48 -7.74 -21.49
N GLN A 162 4.20 -7.90 -21.19
CA GLN A 162 3.77 -8.68 -20.03
C GLN A 162 4.33 -10.10 -20.14
N ASN A 163 4.66 -10.67 -18.99
CA ASN A 163 5.25 -12.00 -18.90
C ASN A 163 4.55 -12.79 -17.79
N LYS A 164 4.84 -14.07 -17.67
CA LYS A 164 4.31 -14.94 -16.62
C LYS A 164 5.44 -15.59 -15.83
N ILE A 165 5.21 -15.75 -14.54
CA ILE A 165 6.10 -16.50 -13.66
C ILE A 165 5.93 -18.00 -13.93
N ILE A 166 7.02 -18.70 -14.27
CA ILE A 166 7.06 -20.16 -14.29
C ILE A 166 7.46 -20.73 -12.94
N SER A 167 8.47 -20.11 -12.32
CA SER A 167 8.93 -20.49 -10.99
C SER A 167 9.41 -19.30 -10.22
N ILE A 168 9.18 -19.33 -8.90
CA ILE A 168 9.71 -18.36 -7.95
C ILE A 168 10.12 -19.09 -6.68
N ARG A 169 11.25 -18.73 -6.13
CA ARG A 169 11.75 -19.29 -4.86
C ARG A 169 12.69 -18.30 -4.20
N PRO A 170 12.92 -18.39 -2.89
CA PRO A 170 14.00 -17.65 -2.23
C PRO A 170 15.33 -17.82 -2.98
N TYR A 171 16.05 -16.72 -3.16
CA TYR A 171 17.35 -16.75 -3.84
C TYR A 171 18.39 -17.44 -2.96
N ASP A 172 18.40 -17.11 -1.67
CA ASP A 172 19.14 -17.88 -0.67
C ASP A 172 18.32 -19.11 -0.28
N LYS A 173 18.89 -20.29 -0.49
CA LYS A 173 18.24 -21.56 -0.20
C LYS A 173 18.15 -21.87 1.30
N GLU A 174 18.98 -21.22 2.11
CA GLU A 174 18.99 -21.39 3.56
C GLU A 174 18.01 -20.45 4.27
N GLN A 175 17.65 -19.33 3.63
CA GLN A 175 16.70 -18.36 4.15
C GLN A 175 15.35 -18.49 3.45
N THR A 176 14.55 -19.48 3.85
CA THR A 176 13.23 -19.75 3.25
C THR A 176 12.13 -18.88 3.86
N GLU A 177 12.22 -18.54 5.13
CA GLU A 177 11.27 -17.67 5.83
C GLU A 177 11.74 -16.22 5.81
N GLY A 178 10.82 -15.29 5.55
CA GLY A 178 11.12 -13.86 5.49
C GLY A 178 12.16 -13.51 4.41
N ALA A 179 12.18 -14.25 3.31
CA ALA A 179 13.11 -13.98 2.22
C ALA A 179 12.89 -12.58 1.64
N ARG A 180 13.99 -11.89 1.35
CA ARG A 180 13.94 -10.58 0.67
C ARG A 180 14.27 -10.66 -0.81
N GLU A 181 14.95 -11.71 -1.23
CA GLU A 181 15.37 -11.95 -2.60
C GLU A 181 14.76 -13.22 -3.13
N PHE A 182 14.30 -13.13 -4.38
CA PHE A 182 13.67 -14.26 -5.06
C PHE A 182 14.34 -14.48 -6.41
N LEU A 183 14.65 -15.74 -6.70
CA LEU A 183 14.98 -16.19 -8.04
C LEU A 183 13.68 -16.44 -8.78
N ILE A 184 13.46 -15.71 -9.88
CA ILE A 184 12.21 -15.73 -10.64
C ILE A 184 12.53 -16.12 -12.07
N THR A 185 11.90 -17.20 -12.57
CA THR A 185 11.99 -17.60 -13.96
C THR A 185 10.68 -17.29 -14.68
N PHE A 186 10.79 -16.66 -15.83
CA PHE A 186 9.66 -16.18 -16.64
C PHE A 186 9.43 -17.08 -17.85
N GLN A 187 8.19 -17.08 -18.35
CA GLN A 187 7.77 -17.88 -19.50
C GLN A 187 8.49 -17.44 -20.78
N GLU A 188 8.56 -16.14 -21.02
CA GLU A 188 9.20 -15.57 -22.21
C GLU A 188 10.54 -14.93 -21.85
N PRO A 189 11.47 -14.82 -22.80
CA PRO A 189 12.71 -14.08 -22.59
C PRO A 189 12.43 -12.64 -22.16
N VAL A 190 13.16 -12.19 -21.16
CA VAL A 190 13.12 -10.82 -20.63
C VAL A 190 13.99 -9.93 -21.52
N ASP A 191 13.51 -8.73 -21.85
CA ASP A 191 14.27 -7.76 -22.62
C ASP A 191 15.66 -7.53 -22.02
N GLN A 192 16.69 -7.49 -22.85
CA GLN A 192 18.09 -7.37 -22.41
C GLN A 192 18.41 -6.05 -21.70
N VAL A 193 17.61 -5.01 -21.93
CA VAL A 193 17.74 -3.74 -21.21
C VAL A 193 17.44 -3.89 -19.71
N ILE A 194 16.68 -4.93 -19.31
CA ILE A 194 16.27 -5.18 -17.94
C ILE A 194 17.38 -5.97 -17.23
N ASN A 195 18.17 -5.26 -16.47
CA ASN A 195 19.29 -5.79 -15.70
C ASN A 195 19.51 -5.00 -14.40
N GLU A 196 20.44 -5.41 -13.58
CA GLU A 196 20.75 -4.82 -12.28
C GLU A 196 21.25 -3.37 -12.33
N GLN A 197 21.78 -2.93 -13.46
CA GLN A 197 22.37 -1.58 -13.64
C GLN A 197 21.31 -0.55 -14.03
N SER A 198 20.21 -0.98 -14.59
CA SER A 198 19.26 -0.11 -15.29
C SER A 198 18.08 0.36 -14.43
N GLY A 199 18.01 0.00 -13.15
CA GLY A 199 16.99 0.51 -12.22
C GLY A 199 15.56 0.09 -12.59
N PHE A 200 15.32 -1.22 -12.70
CA PHE A 200 13.99 -1.77 -13.00
C PHE A 200 13.30 -2.35 -11.79
N GLY A 201 11.98 -2.15 -11.74
CA GLY A 201 11.05 -2.86 -10.87
C GLY A 201 10.29 -3.95 -11.63
N ILE A 202 9.90 -4.99 -10.92
CA ILE A 202 8.99 -6.04 -11.38
C ILE A 202 7.66 -5.82 -10.66
N GLU A 203 6.59 -5.56 -11.41
CA GLU A 203 5.23 -5.45 -10.91
C GLU A 203 4.51 -6.79 -11.06
N ASN A 204 3.88 -7.28 -10.00
CA ASN A 204 2.98 -8.42 -10.10
C ASN A 204 1.56 -7.94 -10.43
N LEU A 205 1.14 -8.13 -11.68
CA LEU A 205 -0.15 -7.67 -12.18
C LEU A 205 -1.33 -8.51 -11.67
N THR A 206 -1.10 -9.75 -11.26
CA THR A 206 -2.14 -10.62 -10.72
C THR A 206 -2.63 -10.09 -9.38
N TRP A 207 -1.71 -9.59 -8.56
CA TRP A 207 -1.98 -9.04 -7.24
C TRP A 207 -2.17 -7.52 -7.26
N THR A 208 -3.04 -7.06 -8.16
CA THR A 208 -3.49 -5.68 -8.29
C THR A 208 -5.01 -5.65 -8.41
N PRO A 209 -5.75 -5.02 -7.48
CA PRO A 209 -7.21 -5.06 -7.45
C PRO A 209 -7.84 -3.95 -8.29
N GLU A 210 -9.10 -4.16 -8.69
CA GLU A 210 -10.02 -3.06 -8.99
C GLU A 210 -10.45 -2.37 -7.69
N VAL A 211 -10.79 -1.09 -7.77
CA VAL A 211 -11.22 -0.30 -6.60
C VAL A 211 -12.54 0.39 -6.88
N LEU A 212 -13.47 0.28 -5.92
CA LEU A 212 -14.64 1.15 -5.79
C LEU A 212 -14.59 1.86 -4.44
N PHE A 213 -14.43 3.17 -4.46
CA PHE A 213 -14.44 4.03 -3.27
C PHE A 213 -15.57 5.05 -3.41
N SER A 214 -16.72 4.81 -2.74
CA SER A 214 -17.97 5.52 -3.00
C SER A 214 -18.71 5.91 -1.73
N GLY A 215 -19.25 7.13 -1.69
CA GLY A 215 -20.11 7.61 -0.62
C GLY A 215 -19.42 7.79 0.74
N ASN A 216 -18.11 7.84 0.77
CA ASN A 216 -17.35 7.96 2.01
C ASN A 216 -17.15 9.42 2.44
N VAL A 217 -16.99 9.63 3.73
CA VAL A 217 -16.55 10.90 4.31
C VAL A 217 -15.14 10.74 4.84
N ILE A 218 -14.21 11.56 4.33
CA ILE A 218 -12.81 11.59 4.70
C ILE A 218 -12.53 12.97 5.28
N ARG A 219 -12.07 13.06 6.53
CA ARG A 219 -11.84 14.36 7.15
C ARG A 219 -10.73 14.38 8.19
N ASN A 220 -10.12 15.56 8.34
CA ASN A 220 -9.17 15.86 9.40
C ASN A 220 -7.98 14.89 9.45
N ASN A 221 -7.49 14.43 8.31
CA ASN A 221 -6.33 13.54 8.26
C ASN A 221 -5.04 14.26 7.88
N ARG A 222 -3.92 13.69 8.34
CA ARG A 222 -2.62 14.32 8.18
C ARG A 222 -2.06 14.19 6.77
N ALA A 223 -2.34 13.12 6.06
CA ALA A 223 -1.76 12.88 4.73
C ALA A 223 -2.80 12.98 3.62
N ARG A 224 -2.85 12.03 2.72
CA ARG A 224 -3.75 12.06 1.56
C ARG A 224 -5.14 11.53 1.93
N GLY A 225 -6.15 11.97 1.20
CA GLY A 225 -7.49 11.41 1.31
C GLY A 225 -7.52 9.99 0.80
N SER A 226 -6.92 9.73 -0.37
CA SER A 226 -6.80 8.40 -0.95
C SER A 226 -5.57 8.27 -1.83
N LEU A 227 -4.93 7.10 -1.79
CA LEU A 227 -3.83 6.71 -2.64
C LEU A 227 -4.18 5.40 -3.34
N PHE A 228 -4.25 5.43 -4.67
CA PHE A 228 -4.52 4.27 -5.48
C PHE A 228 -3.36 4.03 -6.44
N SER A 229 -2.68 2.92 -6.24
CA SER A 229 -1.52 2.50 -7.00
C SER A 229 -1.80 1.14 -7.64
N THR A 230 -2.75 1.11 -8.56
CA THR A 230 -3.16 -0.10 -9.28
C THR A 230 -3.34 0.19 -10.78
N PRO A 231 -2.95 -0.75 -11.68
CA PRO A 231 -3.23 -0.63 -13.11
C PRO A 231 -4.67 -1.02 -13.49
N ARG A 232 -5.48 -1.39 -12.50
CA ARG A 232 -6.87 -1.83 -12.71
C ARG A 232 -7.85 -0.68 -12.59
N LYS A 233 -9.09 -0.94 -12.97
CA LYS A 233 -10.16 0.06 -12.92
C LYS A 233 -10.36 0.58 -11.50
N THR A 234 -10.28 1.90 -11.34
CA THR A 234 -10.53 2.61 -10.08
C THR A 234 -11.68 3.57 -10.27
N ILE A 235 -12.70 3.45 -9.42
CA ILE A 235 -13.87 4.35 -9.38
C ILE A 235 -13.87 5.06 -8.02
N VAL A 236 -13.82 6.39 -8.06
CA VAL A 236 -13.89 7.25 -6.87
C VAL A 236 -15.04 8.22 -7.09
N GLU A 237 -16.14 8.03 -6.38
CA GLU A 237 -17.36 8.80 -6.62
C GLU A 237 -18.13 9.11 -5.35
N ASN A 238 -18.88 10.22 -5.35
CA ASN A 238 -19.77 10.61 -4.26
C ASN A 238 -19.10 10.71 -2.87
N ASN A 239 -17.78 10.94 -2.81
CA ASN A 239 -17.05 11.10 -1.56
C ASN A 239 -16.92 12.57 -1.16
N LEU A 240 -16.87 12.82 0.14
CA LEU A 240 -16.51 14.12 0.70
C LEU A 240 -15.09 14.06 1.26
N PHE A 241 -14.19 14.92 0.76
CA PHE A 241 -12.85 15.13 1.31
C PHE A 241 -12.83 16.51 1.99
N ASP A 242 -12.67 16.51 3.30
CA ASP A 242 -12.71 17.71 4.11
C ASP A 242 -11.49 17.79 5.02
N HIS A 243 -10.70 18.87 4.91
CA HIS A 243 -9.48 19.08 5.69
C HIS A 243 -8.47 17.91 5.61
N THR A 244 -8.23 17.38 4.41
CA THR A 244 -7.08 16.51 4.15
C THR A 244 -5.84 17.37 3.97
N SER A 245 -4.73 17.01 4.63
CA SER A 245 -3.50 17.82 4.55
C SER A 245 -2.74 17.65 3.22
N GLY A 246 -2.92 16.51 2.55
CA GLY A 246 -2.35 16.22 1.25
C GLY A 246 -3.40 16.21 0.13
N ALA A 247 -3.09 15.58 -0.99
CA ALA A 247 -4.02 15.43 -2.11
C ALA A 247 -5.27 14.64 -1.66
N ALA A 248 -6.46 15.12 -2.05
CA ALA A 248 -7.70 14.36 -1.81
C ALA A 248 -7.66 13.00 -2.49
N ILE A 249 -7.19 12.97 -3.73
CA ILE A 249 -7.01 11.75 -4.53
C ILE A 249 -5.62 11.80 -5.15
N LEU A 250 -4.82 10.76 -4.93
CA LEU A 250 -3.52 10.58 -5.56
C LEU A 250 -3.47 9.26 -6.31
N LEU A 251 -3.10 9.32 -7.58
CA LEU A 251 -2.86 8.16 -8.45
C LEU A 251 -1.37 8.15 -8.80
N CYS A 252 -0.59 7.37 -8.11
CA CYS A 252 0.83 7.23 -8.41
C CYS A 252 1.39 5.94 -7.85
N GLY A 253 2.46 5.45 -8.46
CA GLY A 253 3.29 4.39 -7.91
C GLY A 253 4.66 4.94 -7.54
N ASP A 254 5.39 4.20 -6.73
CA ASP A 254 6.76 4.52 -6.33
C ASP A 254 7.68 3.30 -6.48
N CYS A 255 8.64 3.41 -7.37
CA CYS A 255 9.66 2.40 -7.58
C CYS A 255 11.06 2.88 -7.15
N ASN A 256 11.16 3.84 -6.23
CA ASN A 256 12.42 4.40 -5.73
C ASN A 256 12.50 4.49 -4.20
N GLY A 257 11.39 4.70 -3.50
CA GLY A 257 11.32 4.85 -2.05
C GLY A 257 10.62 3.68 -1.39
N TRP A 258 9.30 3.69 -1.41
CA TRP A 258 8.47 2.64 -0.83
C TRP A 258 8.39 1.37 -1.65
N PHE A 259 8.63 1.45 -2.95
CA PHE A 259 8.43 0.35 -3.89
C PHE A 259 6.97 -0.16 -3.92
N GLU A 260 6.04 0.75 -3.76
CA GLU A 260 4.61 0.49 -3.89
C GLU A 260 4.21 0.50 -5.37
N THR A 261 3.53 -0.57 -5.81
CA THR A 261 3.20 -0.75 -7.22
C THR A 261 2.08 0.18 -7.65
N GLY A 262 2.00 0.39 -8.92
CA GLY A 262 0.89 0.98 -9.59
C GLY A 262 1.32 1.90 -10.69
N ALA A 263 1.70 1.31 -11.81
CA ALA A 263 1.61 2.02 -13.07
C ALA A 263 0.11 2.26 -13.32
N CYS A 264 -0.42 3.37 -12.81
CA CYS A 264 -1.77 3.79 -13.14
C CYS A 264 -1.92 3.84 -14.66
N ARG A 265 -2.89 3.11 -15.19
CA ARG A 265 -3.15 3.00 -16.63
C ARG A 265 -4.52 3.56 -16.94
N HIS A 266 -4.64 4.21 -18.09
CA HIS A 266 -5.89 4.72 -18.64
C HIS A 266 -6.34 3.87 -19.82
#